data_2168e552080f4d0f2dbf7172766be7d2
#
_entry.id   2168e552080f4d0f2dbf7172766be7d2
#
_cell.length_a   1.000
_cell.length_b   1.000
_cell.length_c   1.000
_cell.angle_alpha   90.00
_cell.angle_beta   90.00
_cell.angle_gamma   90.00
#
_symmetry.space_group_name_H-M   'P 1'
#
loop_
_entity.id
_entity.type
_entity.pdbx_description
1 polymer ?
#
loop_
_entity_poly.entity_id
_entity_poly.type
_entity_poly.pdbx_seq_one_letter_code
_entity_poly.pdbx_strand_id
1 'polypeptide(L)'
;MKEIQNINDFQEIINGDKPVLLDFYAEWCGPCKTLLPIVEKLAVKHESDFVIVKVNVDKNPELAQKFSVRSIPALFFLKGGEIKESLNGFRSEQELDLKIHQYLAVTTS
;
A
#
# COMPACT_ATOMS: atom_id res chain seq x y z
N MET A 1 -10.97 -1.85 -4.25
CA MET A 1 -9.73 -1.98 -3.46
C MET A 1 -10.11 -2.25 -2.01
N LYS A 2 -9.44 -3.21 -1.40
CA LYS A 2 -9.72 -3.58 -0.01
C LYS A 2 -9.15 -2.56 0.97
N GLU A 3 -9.88 -2.31 2.04
CA GLU A 3 -9.40 -1.50 3.17
C GLU A 3 -9.13 -2.41 4.35
N ILE A 4 -7.98 -2.24 5.00
CA ILE A 4 -7.63 -2.97 6.21
C ILE A 4 -8.44 -2.41 7.37
N GLN A 5 -9.21 -3.27 8.03
CA GLN A 5 -10.06 -2.88 9.15
C GLN A 5 -9.41 -3.13 10.51
N ASN A 6 -8.46 -4.07 10.57
CA ASN A 6 -7.84 -4.46 11.83
C ASN A 6 -6.52 -5.20 11.55
N ILE A 7 -5.83 -5.56 12.63
CA ILE A 7 -4.54 -6.25 12.53
C ILE A 7 -4.66 -7.64 11.87
N ASN A 8 -5.80 -8.30 12.04
CA ASN A 8 -6.00 -9.62 11.44
C ASN A 8 -6.06 -9.54 9.92
N ASP A 9 -6.72 -8.51 9.38
CA ASP A 9 -6.74 -8.27 7.94
C ASP A 9 -5.33 -8.09 7.40
N PHE A 10 -4.52 -7.31 8.13
CA PHE A 10 -3.14 -7.08 7.75
C PHE A 10 -2.34 -8.38 7.73
N GLN A 11 -2.49 -9.21 8.78
CA GLN A 11 -1.77 -10.48 8.88
C GLN A 11 -2.12 -11.42 7.72
N GLU A 12 -3.39 -11.50 7.35
CA GLU A 12 -3.82 -12.33 6.22
C GLU A 12 -3.17 -11.89 4.91
N ILE A 13 -3.09 -10.58 4.71
CA ILE A 13 -2.54 -10.04 3.47
C ILE A 13 -1.04 -10.31 3.37
N ILE A 14 -0.28 -10.08 4.45
CA ILE A 14 1.16 -10.28 4.40
C ILE A 14 1.57 -11.75 4.39
N ASN A 15 0.68 -12.65 4.79
CA ASN A 15 0.93 -14.09 4.74
C ASN A 15 0.70 -14.68 3.36
N GLY A 16 0.16 -13.90 2.42
CA GLY A 16 -0.02 -14.33 1.04
C GLY A 16 1.29 -14.31 0.26
N ASP A 17 1.23 -14.86 -0.95
CA ASP A 17 2.41 -14.99 -1.81
C ASP A 17 2.67 -13.74 -2.65
N LYS A 18 1.67 -12.89 -2.82
CA LYS A 18 1.79 -11.72 -3.69
C LYS A 18 2.49 -10.57 -2.99
N PRO A 19 3.25 -9.76 -3.73
CA PRO A 19 3.76 -8.50 -3.17
C PRO A 19 2.60 -7.57 -2.86
N VAL A 20 2.81 -6.66 -1.91
CA VAL A 20 1.77 -5.82 -1.35
C VAL A 20 2.18 -4.36 -1.38
N LEU A 21 1.25 -3.48 -1.72
CA LEU A 21 1.39 -2.04 -1.54
C LEU A 21 0.36 -1.58 -0.52
N LEU A 22 0.83 -1.01 0.58
CA LEU A 22 -0.02 -0.41 1.62
C LEU A 22 -0.05 1.10 1.41
N ASP A 23 -1.26 1.66 1.37
CA ASP A 23 -1.48 3.12 1.28
C ASP A 23 -2.07 3.61 2.60
N PHE A 24 -1.23 4.21 3.44
CA PHE A 24 -1.70 4.82 4.70
C PHE A 24 -2.25 6.21 4.40
N TYR A 25 -3.48 6.46 4.83
CA TYR A 25 -4.19 7.68 4.53
C TYR A 25 -5.06 8.13 5.71
N ALA A 26 -5.63 9.34 5.58
CA ALA A 26 -6.69 9.80 6.46
C ALA A 26 -7.71 10.57 5.62
N GLU A 27 -8.95 10.62 6.09
CA GLU A 27 -10.03 11.27 5.35
C GLU A 27 -9.83 12.78 5.22
N TRP A 28 -9.13 13.39 6.19
CA TRP A 28 -8.85 14.84 6.19
C TRP A 28 -7.63 15.23 5.34
N CYS A 29 -6.94 14.27 4.78
CA CYS A 29 -5.68 14.50 4.08
C CYS A 29 -5.92 14.78 2.60
N GLY A 30 -5.66 16.01 2.16
CA GLY A 30 -5.86 16.42 0.76
C GLY A 30 -5.06 15.59 -0.24
N PRO A 31 -3.72 15.48 -0.09
CA PRO A 31 -2.92 14.68 -1.02
C PRO A 31 -3.33 13.20 -1.05
N CYS A 32 -3.81 12.66 0.08
CA CYS A 32 -4.32 11.29 0.12
C CYS A 32 -5.53 11.11 -0.78
N LYS A 33 -6.43 12.09 -0.79
CA LYS A 33 -7.62 12.06 -1.64
C LYS A 33 -7.26 12.11 -3.12
N THR A 34 -6.22 12.85 -3.47
CA THR A 34 -5.74 12.93 -4.85
C THR A 34 -5.08 11.63 -5.27
N LEU A 35 -4.39 10.97 -4.36
CA LEU A 35 -3.70 9.71 -4.62
C LEU A 35 -4.68 8.53 -4.73
N LEU A 36 -5.79 8.56 -4.01
CA LEU A 36 -6.71 7.43 -3.90
C LEU A 36 -7.18 6.89 -5.25
N PRO A 37 -7.68 7.72 -6.20
CA PRO A 37 -8.10 7.19 -7.50
C PRO A 37 -6.96 6.49 -8.25
N ILE A 38 -5.75 6.96 -8.07
CA ILE A 38 -4.57 6.38 -8.72
C ILE A 38 -4.32 4.98 -8.18
N VAL A 39 -4.29 4.81 -6.85
CA VAL A 39 -4.06 3.49 -6.26
C VAL A 39 -5.23 2.54 -6.51
N GLU A 40 -6.46 3.05 -6.55
CA GLU A 40 -7.62 2.22 -6.90
C GLU A 40 -7.51 1.68 -8.31
N LYS A 41 -7.10 2.51 -9.25
CA LYS A 41 -6.91 2.10 -10.64
C LYS A 41 -5.82 1.03 -10.75
N LEU A 42 -4.71 1.22 -10.05
CA LEU A 42 -3.62 0.27 -10.04
C LEU A 42 -4.02 -1.05 -9.37
N ALA A 43 -4.85 -0.99 -8.33
CA ALA A 43 -5.36 -2.18 -7.66
C ALA A 43 -6.16 -3.06 -8.61
N VAL A 44 -6.98 -2.45 -9.46
CA VAL A 44 -7.75 -3.20 -10.48
C VAL A 44 -6.81 -3.74 -11.56
N LYS A 45 -5.90 -2.89 -12.04
CA LYS A 45 -4.98 -3.26 -13.12
C LYS A 45 -4.12 -4.47 -12.76
N HIS A 46 -3.67 -4.55 -11.52
CA HIS A 46 -2.71 -5.56 -11.05
C HIS A 46 -3.31 -6.60 -10.12
N GLU A 47 -4.64 -6.73 -10.06
CA GLU A 47 -5.31 -7.56 -9.05
C GLU A 47 -4.92 -9.04 -9.09
N SER A 48 -4.46 -9.54 -10.24
CA SER A 48 -4.12 -10.96 -10.37
C SER A 48 -2.77 -11.31 -9.71
N ASP A 49 -1.87 -10.36 -9.58
CA ASP A 49 -0.49 -10.64 -9.13
C ASP A 49 0.07 -9.68 -8.09
N PHE A 50 -0.69 -8.68 -7.70
CA PHE A 50 -0.27 -7.69 -6.70
C PHE A 50 -1.45 -7.34 -5.81
N VAL A 51 -1.20 -7.13 -4.52
CA VAL A 51 -2.24 -6.74 -3.57
C VAL A 51 -2.02 -5.27 -3.21
N ILE A 52 -3.00 -4.42 -3.49
CA ILE A 52 -2.97 -3.01 -3.14
C ILE A 52 -4.13 -2.74 -2.20
N VAL A 53 -3.82 -2.28 -0.99
CA VAL A 53 -4.82 -2.04 0.05
C VAL A 53 -4.54 -0.71 0.73
N LYS A 54 -5.57 -0.14 1.32
CA LYS A 54 -5.47 1.13 2.05
C LYS A 54 -5.70 0.93 3.53
N VAL A 55 -5.05 1.76 4.33
CA VAL A 55 -5.11 1.73 5.79
C VAL A 55 -5.39 3.13 6.30
N ASN A 56 -6.52 3.32 6.96
CA ASN A 56 -6.87 4.59 7.59
C ASN A 56 -6.09 4.70 8.90
N VAL A 57 -5.21 5.70 9.03
CA VAL A 57 -4.34 5.83 10.21
C VAL A 57 -5.14 6.15 11.46
N ASP A 58 -6.25 6.86 11.33
CA ASP A 58 -7.08 7.23 12.50
C ASP A 58 -7.82 6.02 13.06
N LYS A 59 -8.19 5.08 12.19
CA LYS A 59 -8.89 3.86 12.57
C LYS A 59 -7.97 2.70 12.91
N ASN A 60 -6.71 2.79 12.50
CA ASN A 60 -5.71 1.74 12.72
C ASN A 60 -4.43 2.31 13.31
N PRO A 61 -4.51 2.94 14.51
CA PRO A 61 -3.33 3.58 15.09
C PRO A 61 -2.20 2.59 15.41
N GLU A 62 -2.52 1.34 15.72
CA GLU A 62 -1.49 0.33 15.99
C GLU A 62 -0.65 0.02 14.76
N LEU A 63 -1.30 -0.09 13.60
CA LEU A 63 -0.58 -0.33 12.35
C LEU A 63 0.25 0.88 11.96
N ALA A 64 -0.31 2.09 12.10
CA ALA A 64 0.43 3.31 11.81
C ALA A 64 1.69 3.39 12.68
N GLN A 65 1.59 3.03 13.95
CA GLN A 65 2.72 3.01 14.87
C GLN A 65 3.73 1.94 14.47
N LYS A 66 3.25 0.75 14.14
CA LYS A 66 4.11 -0.37 13.72
C LYS A 66 4.97 0.00 12.51
N PHE A 67 4.42 0.77 11.57
CA PHE A 67 5.13 1.20 10.38
C PHE A 67 5.81 2.56 10.57
N SER A 68 5.75 3.13 11.76
CA SER A 68 6.35 4.44 12.07
C SER A 68 5.86 5.54 11.14
N VAL A 69 4.58 5.52 10.82
CA VAL A 69 3.97 6.52 9.92
C VAL A 69 3.89 7.85 10.65
N ARG A 70 4.57 8.87 10.11
CA ARG A 70 4.60 10.23 10.68
C ARG A 70 3.95 11.25 9.77
N SER A 71 3.90 10.98 8.49
CA SER A 71 3.27 11.86 7.50
C SER A 71 2.52 11.01 6.50
N ILE A 72 1.46 11.55 5.95
CA ILE A 72 0.60 10.85 4.99
C ILE A 72 0.40 11.69 3.74
N PRO A 73 0.20 11.07 2.57
CA PRO A 73 0.13 9.62 2.37
C PRO A 73 1.49 8.97 2.58
N ALA A 74 1.48 7.74 3.12
CA ALA A 74 2.68 6.92 3.27
C ALA A 74 2.45 5.59 2.56
N LEU A 75 3.35 5.25 1.66
CA LEU A 75 3.24 4.05 0.83
C LEU A 75 4.35 3.08 1.19
N PHE A 76 3.99 1.81 1.38
CA PHE A 76 4.96 0.77 1.72
C PHE A 76 4.81 -0.39 0.76
N PHE A 77 5.90 -0.77 0.13
CA PHE A 77 5.98 -2.00 -0.67
C PHE A 77 6.52 -3.12 0.20
N LEU A 78 5.76 -4.22 0.28
CA LEU A 78 6.13 -5.39 1.06
C LEU A 78 6.18 -6.63 0.17
N LYS A 79 7.07 -7.54 0.54
CA LYS A 79 7.15 -8.86 -0.10
C LYS A 79 7.65 -9.85 0.93
N GLY A 80 6.95 -10.99 1.05
CA GLY A 80 7.32 -12.00 2.04
C GLY A 80 7.21 -11.50 3.46
N GLY A 81 6.30 -10.56 3.73
CA GLY A 81 6.13 -9.96 5.05
C GLY A 81 7.15 -8.89 5.41
N GLU A 82 8.09 -8.59 4.52
CA GLU A 82 9.14 -7.60 4.78
C GLU A 82 8.88 -6.31 4.00
N ILE A 83 9.17 -5.17 4.65
CA ILE A 83 9.13 -3.86 4.00
C ILE A 83 10.33 -3.77 3.06
N LYS A 84 10.05 -3.56 1.77
CA LYS A 84 11.10 -3.41 0.75
C LYS A 84 11.38 -1.96 0.43
N GLU A 85 10.38 -1.10 0.53
CA GLU A 85 10.52 0.31 0.18
C GLU A 85 9.42 1.10 0.85
N SER A 86 9.72 2.35 1.24
CA SER A 86 8.71 3.27 1.75
C SER A 86 8.81 4.61 1.02
N LEU A 87 7.66 5.20 0.72
CA LEU A 87 7.55 6.49 0.05
C LEU A 87 6.61 7.37 0.84
N ASN A 88 6.93 8.64 0.96
CA ASN A 88 6.07 9.62 1.61
C ASN A 88 5.58 10.65 0.59
N GLY A 89 4.30 11.03 0.73
CA GLY A 89 3.72 12.04 -0.14
C GLY A 89 3.15 11.48 -1.42
N PHE A 90 2.58 12.37 -2.22
CA PHE A 90 1.95 12.02 -3.48
C PHE A 90 2.94 11.44 -4.48
N ARG A 91 2.51 10.41 -5.20
CA ARG A 91 3.27 9.84 -6.33
C ARG A 91 2.35 9.69 -7.52
N SER A 92 2.92 9.86 -8.71
CA SER A 92 2.14 9.71 -9.94
C SER A 92 1.81 8.25 -10.21
N GLU A 93 0.76 8.02 -10.99
CA GLU A 93 0.39 6.69 -11.45
C GLU A 93 1.56 6.03 -12.17
N GLN A 94 2.24 6.78 -13.03
CA GLN A 94 3.36 6.27 -13.82
C GLN A 94 4.50 5.77 -12.93
N GLU A 95 4.85 6.53 -11.91
CA GLU A 95 5.91 6.13 -10.99
C GLU A 95 5.54 4.87 -10.22
N LEU A 96 4.31 4.81 -9.70
CA LEU A 96 3.86 3.65 -8.94
C LEU A 96 3.73 2.40 -9.80
N ASP A 97 3.21 2.55 -11.02
CA ASP A 97 3.09 1.43 -11.94
C ASP A 97 4.46 0.85 -12.29
N LEU A 98 5.44 1.71 -12.51
CA LEU A 98 6.81 1.26 -12.78
C LEU A 98 7.38 0.46 -11.61
N LYS A 99 7.17 0.93 -10.38
CA LYS A 99 7.64 0.22 -9.18
C LYS A 99 6.94 -1.15 -9.03
N ILE A 100 5.65 -1.20 -9.29
CA ILE A 100 4.91 -2.46 -9.25
C ILE A 100 5.53 -3.47 -10.22
N HIS A 101 5.81 -3.05 -11.43
CA HIS A 101 6.46 -3.91 -12.44
C HIS A 101 7.83 -4.38 -11.97
N GLN A 102 8.60 -3.52 -11.32
CA GLN A 102 9.92 -3.89 -10.79
C GLN A 102 9.80 -4.99 -9.73
N TYR A 103 8.84 -4.88 -8.83
CA TYR A 103 8.64 -5.90 -7.79
C TYR A 103 8.12 -7.22 -8.38
N LEU A 104 7.30 -7.16 -9.41
CA LEU A 104 6.84 -8.37 -10.11
C LEU A 104 8.00 -9.07 -10.81
N ALA A 105 8.90 -8.34 -11.42
CA ALA A 105 10.09 -8.91 -12.08
C ALA A 105 10.97 -9.63 -11.06
N VAL A 106 11.17 -9.04 -9.88
CA VAL A 106 11.95 -9.66 -8.80
C VAL A 106 11.26 -10.94 -8.31
N THR A 107 9.92 -10.92 -8.28
CA THR A 107 9.13 -12.07 -7.83
C THR A 107 9.27 -13.27 -8.76
N THR A 108 9.45 -13.01 -10.06
CA THR A 108 9.51 -14.08 -11.06
C THR A 108 10.93 -14.65 -11.27
N SER A 109 11.93 -13.99 -10.74
CA SER A 109 13.31 -14.47 -10.85
C SER A 109 13.76 -15.35 -9.65
#